data_b1bb91f647b30d3a5a7ef2333ae03322
#
_entry.id   b1bb91f647b30d3a5a7ef2333ae03322
#
_cell.length_a   1.000
_cell.length_b   1.000
_cell.length_c   1.000
_cell.angle_alpha   90.00
_cell.angle_beta   90.00
_cell.angle_gamma   90.00
#
_symmetry.space_group_name_H-M   'P 1'
#
loop_
_entity.id
_entity.type
_entity.pdbx_description
1 polymer ?
#
loop_
_entity_poly.entity_id
_entity_poly.type
_entity_poly.pdbx_seq_one_letter_code
_entity_poly.pdbx_strand_id
1 'polypeptide(L)'
;MTPDPLSHVVARFTHAMQMLVELIPYTDSSGLPRVVEIACLEDWFTNYRLLIEFVLLKPPSNCAGARDLVPGWAPAKDVEANRLRADYGWASEDVSHIGMPKPQKKTGNLAPEMLRVRATFLLDVIEELVVAMEAEQHDLAPLMRSGLGTARDHL
;
A
#
# COMPACT_ATOMS: atom_id res chain seq x y z
N MET A 1 -3.84 -0.70 30.63
CA MET A 1 -4.34 -1.52 29.50
C MET A 1 -3.30 -1.48 28.39
N THR A 2 -2.66 -2.59 28.11
CA THR A 2 -1.79 -2.68 26.92
C THR A 2 -2.69 -2.62 25.68
N PRO A 3 -2.38 -1.75 24.69
CA PRO A 3 -3.15 -1.70 23.46
C PRO A 3 -3.15 -3.09 22.79
N ASP A 4 -4.27 -3.45 22.20
CA ASP A 4 -4.37 -4.67 21.40
C ASP A 4 -3.31 -4.64 20.28
N PRO A 5 -2.49 -5.68 20.13
CA PRO A 5 -1.47 -5.73 19.06
C PRO A 5 -2.02 -5.43 17.67
N LEU A 6 -3.25 -5.86 17.36
CA LEU A 6 -3.89 -5.60 16.07
C LEU A 6 -4.24 -4.13 15.87
N SER A 7 -4.56 -3.38 16.93
CA SER A 7 -4.84 -1.94 16.80
C SER A 7 -3.62 -1.16 16.32
N HIS A 8 -2.42 -1.52 16.77
CA HIS A 8 -1.18 -0.93 16.28
C HIS A 8 -0.91 -1.28 14.81
N VAL A 9 -1.20 -2.51 14.42
CA VAL A 9 -1.03 -2.95 13.02
C VAL A 9 -1.96 -2.15 12.12
N VAL A 10 -3.23 -2.03 12.48
CA VAL A 10 -4.22 -1.26 11.71
C VAL A 10 -3.84 0.22 11.66
N ALA A 11 -3.37 0.82 12.74
CA ALA A 11 -2.92 2.21 12.75
C ALA A 11 -1.72 2.44 11.80
N ARG A 12 -0.75 1.53 11.77
CA ARG A 12 0.37 1.58 10.81
C ARG A 12 -0.09 1.38 9.38
N PHE A 13 -1.04 0.49 9.17
CA PHE A 13 -1.60 0.21 7.85
C PHE A 13 -2.37 1.42 7.31
N THR A 14 -3.19 2.08 8.13
CA THR A 14 -3.89 3.31 7.75
C THR A 14 -2.92 4.45 7.44
N HIS A 15 -1.85 4.59 8.21
CA HIS A 15 -0.79 5.55 7.90
C HIS A 15 -0.11 5.23 6.55
N ALA A 16 0.19 3.97 6.27
CA ALA A 16 0.79 3.58 4.99
C ALA A 16 -0.14 3.87 3.79
N MET A 17 -1.46 3.71 3.94
CA MET A 17 -2.43 4.11 2.91
C MET A 17 -2.39 5.62 2.64
N GLN A 18 -2.32 6.42 3.69
CA GLN A 18 -2.22 7.87 3.58
C GLN A 18 -0.92 8.27 2.88
N MET A 19 0.24 7.77 3.34
CA MET A 19 1.53 8.05 2.73
C MET A 19 1.61 7.63 1.28
N LEU A 20 1.00 6.50 0.92
CA LEU A 20 0.95 6.01 -0.47
C LEU A 20 0.36 7.06 -1.43
N VAL A 21 -0.59 7.84 -0.99
CA VAL A 21 -1.27 8.85 -1.84
C VAL A 21 -0.61 10.21 -1.71
N GLU A 22 -0.31 10.66 -0.50
CA GLU A 22 0.28 11.98 -0.23
C GLU A 22 1.67 12.16 -0.84
N LEU A 23 2.44 11.09 -1.02
CA LEU A 23 3.78 11.15 -1.61
C LEU A 23 3.77 11.34 -3.14
N ILE A 24 2.70 10.98 -3.84
CA ILE A 24 2.65 11.00 -5.30
C ILE A 24 3.04 12.36 -5.90
N PRO A 25 2.53 13.51 -5.41
CA PRO A 25 2.87 14.82 -5.98
C PRO A 25 4.35 15.18 -5.84
N TYR A 26 5.07 14.55 -4.92
CA TYR A 26 6.47 14.84 -4.61
C TYR A 26 7.47 13.93 -5.33
N THR A 27 6.99 12.90 -6.02
CA THR A 27 7.86 11.94 -6.73
C THR A 27 8.41 12.50 -8.06
N ASP A 28 7.79 13.54 -8.60
CA ASP A 28 8.21 14.23 -9.82
C ASP A 28 7.77 15.69 -9.73
N SER A 29 8.45 16.50 -8.91
CA SER A 29 8.12 17.89 -8.65
C SER A 29 9.27 18.80 -9.06
N SER A 30 9.05 19.64 -10.07
CA SER A 30 10.07 20.60 -10.56
C SER A 30 10.55 21.61 -9.51
N GLY A 31 9.89 21.68 -8.36
CA GLY A 31 10.22 22.60 -7.26
C GLY A 31 11.08 21.99 -6.15
N LEU A 32 11.34 20.68 -6.18
CA LEU A 32 12.07 19.98 -5.13
C LEU A 32 13.50 19.60 -5.60
N PRO A 33 14.47 19.55 -4.66
CA PRO A 33 15.75 18.93 -4.93
C PRO A 33 15.57 17.45 -5.34
N ARG A 34 16.32 16.99 -6.34
CA ARG A 34 16.22 15.61 -6.86
C ARG A 34 16.34 14.53 -5.79
N VAL A 35 17.16 14.76 -4.76
CA VAL A 35 17.30 13.81 -3.63
C VAL A 35 15.99 13.65 -2.85
N VAL A 36 15.18 14.70 -2.74
CA VAL A 36 13.89 14.66 -2.05
C VAL A 36 12.87 13.89 -2.90
N GLU A 37 12.83 14.13 -4.22
CA GLU A 37 11.96 13.37 -5.13
C GLU A 37 12.27 11.86 -5.06
N ILE A 38 13.55 11.50 -5.08
CA ILE A 38 13.99 10.10 -4.95
C ILE A 38 13.54 9.52 -3.61
N ALA A 39 13.74 10.23 -2.50
CA ALA A 39 13.33 9.76 -1.18
C ALA A 39 11.81 9.57 -1.09
N CYS A 40 11.01 10.48 -1.66
CA CYS A 40 9.56 10.32 -1.73
C CYS A 40 9.15 9.10 -2.57
N LEU A 41 9.84 8.85 -3.67
CA LEU A 41 9.58 7.68 -4.50
C LEU A 41 9.95 6.37 -3.79
N GLU A 42 11.09 6.33 -3.09
CA GLU A 42 11.51 5.17 -2.28
C GLU A 42 10.49 4.86 -1.16
N ASP A 43 10.03 5.89 -0.48
CA ASP A 43 9.02 5.73 0.58
C ASP A 43 7.66 5.31 0.01
N TRP A 44 7.29 5.82 -1.18
CA TRP A 44 6.11 5.36 -1.89
C TRP A 44 6.17 3.84 -2.17
N PHE A 45 7.27 3.34 -2.71
CA PHE A 45 7.46 1.91 -2.97
C PHE A 45 7.43 1.08 -1.68
N THR A 46 8.02 1.59 -0.61
CA THR A 46 8.03 0.93 0.69
C THR A 46 6.61 0.75 1.22
N ASN A 47 5.79 1.81 1.19
CA ASN A 47 4.39 1.76 1.62
C ASN A 47 3.54 0.87 0.70
N TYR A 48 3.74 0.96 -0.63
CA TYR A 48 3.03 0.12 -1.60
C TYR A 48 3.27 -1.37 -1.35
N ARG A 49 4.52 -1.78 -1.16
CA ARG A 49 4.87 -3.17 -0.82
C ARG A 49 4.27 -3.62 0.49
N LEU A 50 4.39 -2.81 1.54
CA LEU A 50 3.85 -3.11 2.87
C LEU A 50 2.33 -3.37 2.80
N LEU A 51 1.60 -2.55 2.07
CA LEU A 51 0.16 -2.72 1.88
C LEU A 51 -0.17 -3.99 1.09
N ILE A 52 0.58 -4.31 0.02
CA ILE A 52 0.40 -5.57 -0.72
C ILE A 52 0.74 -6.78 0.15
N GLU A 53 1.82 -6.74 0.91
CA GLU A 53 2.18 -7.81 1.86
C GLU A 53 1.03 -8.08 2.82
N PHE A 54 0.46 -7.03 3.39
CA PHE A 54 -0.63 -7.15 4.35
C PHE A 54 -1.88 -7.82 3.74
N VAL A 55 -2.31 -7.39 2.54
CA VAL A 55 -3.56 -7.90 1.94
C VAL A 55 -3.41 -9.25 1.26
N LEU A 56 -2.22 -9.59 0.75
CA LEU A 56 -2.04 -10.71 -0.15
C LEU A 56 -1.14 -11.82 0.39
N LEU A 57 -0.01 -11.44 0.98
CA LEU A 57 1.02 -12.41 1.36
C LEU A 57 0.72 -12.97 2.76
N LYS A 58 1.18 -14.20 3.00
CA LYS A 58 1.22 -14.73 4.34
C LYS A 58 2.39 -14.04 5.06
N PRO A 59 2.12 -13.17 6.05
CA PRO A 59 3.19 -12.50 6.75
C PRO A 59 4.07 -13.53 7.51
N PRO A 60 5.33 -13.19 7.82
CA PRO A 60 6.12 -13.94 8.78
C PRO A 60 5.34 -14.18 10.07
N SER A 61 5.65 -15.24 10.81
CA SER A 61 4.91 -15.68 12.01
C SER A 61 4.77 -14.61 13.12
N ASN A 62 5.56 -13.56 13.07
CA ASN A 62 5.55 -12.43 14.01
C ASN A 62 4.88 -11.15 13.44
N CYS A 63 4.30 -11.21 12.25
CA CYS A 63 3.60 -10.09 11.61
C CYS A 63 2.14 -10.44 11.39
N ALA A 64 1.25 -9.46 11.51
CA ALA A 64 -0.16 -9.62 11.18
C ALA A 64 -0.45 -9.22 9.73
N GLY A 65 -1.45 -9.86 9.13
CA GLY A 65 -1.97 -9.58 7.80
C GLY A 65 -3.51 -9.54 7.78
N ALA A 66 -4.08 -9.33 6.62
CA ALA A 66 -5.54 -9.25 6.44
C ALA A 66 -6.31 -10.46 7.01
N ARG A 67 -5.72 -11.65 6.95
CA ARG A 67 -6.31 -12.89 7.45
C ARG A 67 -6.37 -12.99 8.98
N ASP A 68 -5.61 -12.15 9.66
CA ASP A 68 -5.70 -12.05 11.13
C ASP A 68 -6.86 -11.13 11.54
N LEU A 69 -7.31 -10.24 10.63
CA LEU A 69 -8.51 -9.41 10.82
C LEU A 69 -9.77 -10.15 10.36
N VAL A 70 -9.72 -10.81 9.21
CA VAL A 70 -10.83 -11.58 8.63
C VAL A 70 -10.31 -12.96 8.24
N PRO A 71 -10.54 -13.99 9.04
CA PRO A 71 -10.05 -15.34 8.78
C PRO A 71 -10.50 -15.87 7.40
N GLY A 72 -9.55 -16.33 6.60
CA GLY A 72 -9.82 -16.85 5.27
C GLY A 72 -10.03 -15.79 4.19
N TRP A 73 -9.96 -14.52 4.51
CA TRP A 73 -10.12 -13.46 3.51
C TRP A 73 -9.05 -13.53 2.41
N ALA A 74 -9.47 -13.23 1.20
CA ALA A 74 -8.62 -13.02 0.04
C ALA A 74 -9.34 -12.04 -0.93
N PRO A 75 -8.62 -11.35 -1.82
CA PRO A 75 -9.25 -10.55 -2.88
C PRO A 75 -10.27 -11.37 -3.65
N ALA A 76 -11.41 -10.75 -3.98
CA ALA A 76 -12.57 -11.45 -4.55
C ALA A 76 -12.28 -12.08 -5.92
N LYS A 77 -11.30 -11.55 -6.66
CA LYS A 77 -10.94 -12.04 -8.01
C LYS A 77 -9.47 -12.45 -8.06
N ASP A 78 -9.23 -13.64 -8.63
CA ASP A 78 -7.86 -14.14 -8.86
C ASP A 78 -7.01 -13.18 -9.69
N VAL A 79 -7.62 -12.48 -10.64
CA VAL A 79 -6.96 -11.46 -11.48
C VAL A 79 -6.39 -10.32 -10.63
N GLU A 80 -7.08 -9.89 -9.58
CA GLU A 80 -6.62 -8.85 -8.66
C GLU A 80 -5.44 -9.34 -7.83
N ALA A 81 -5.54 -10.55 -7.28
CA ALA A 81 -4.44 -11.17 -6.56
C ALA A 81 -3.19 -11.36 -7.43
N ASN A 82 -3.35 -11.78 -8.69
CA ASN A 82 -2.23 -11.95 -9.62
C ASN A 82 -1.60 -10.61 -10.00
N ARG A 83 -2.40 -9.56 -10.21
CA ARG A 83 -1.90 -8.21 -10.45
C ARG A 83 -1.11 -7.69 -9.26
N LEU A 84 -1.60 -7.84 -8.03
CA LEU A 84 -0.88 -7.42 -6.82
C LEU A 84 0.44 -8.17 -6.65
N ARG A 85 0.51 -9.48 -6.99
CA ARG A 85 1.78 -10.24 -6.97
C ARG A 85 2.80 -9.69 -7.96
N ALA A 86 2.34 -9.36 -9.18
CA ALA A 86 3.19 -8.74 -10.20
C ALA A 86 3.68 -7.35 -9.77
N ASP A 87 2.80 -6.56 -9.18
CA ASP A 87 3.11 -5.22 -8.66
C ASP A 87 4.08 -5.28 -7.46
N TYR A 88 3.95 -6.29 -6.59
CA TYR A 88 4.90 -6.53 -5.50
C TYR A 88 6.30 -6.84 -6.02
N GLY A 89 6.41 -7.71 -7.02
CA GLY A 89 7.68 -8.03 -7.68
C GLY A 89 8.31 -6.79 -8.31
N TRP A 90 7.51 -6.03 -9.06
CA TRP A 90 7.94 -4.78 -9.69
C TRP A 90 8.45 -3.76 -8.65
N ALA A 91 7.70 -3.50 -7.58
CA ALA A 91 8.08 -2.57 -6.53
C ALA A 91 9.34 -3.04 -5.77
N SER A 92 9.49 -4.36 -5.55
CA SER A 92 10.66 -4.94 -4.89
C SER A 92 11.94 -4.78 -5.70
N GLU A 93 11.88 -4.91 -7.02
CA GLU A 93 13.02 -4.68 -7.90
C GLU A 93 13.47 -3.23 -7.89
N ASP A 94 12.54 -2.28 -7.84
CA ASP A 94 12.85 -0.85 -7.91
C ASP A 94 13.46 -0.33 -6.60
N VAL A 95 12.95 -0.73 -5.43
CA VAL A 95 13.54 -0.37 -4.11
C VAL A 95 14.98 -0.87 -3.99
N SER A 96 15.28 -2.06 -4.51
CA SER A 96 16.63 -2.64 -4.44
C SER A 96 17.65 -1.94 -5.35
N HIS A 97 17.21 -1.07 -6.26
CA HIS A 97 18.04 -0.56 -7.35
C HIS A 97 18.04 0.97 -7.53
N ILE A 98 17.37 1.73 -6.66
CA ILE A 98 17.31 3.20 -6.75
C ILE A 98 18.70 3.86 -6.65
N GLY A 99 19.66 3.21 -6.03
CA GLY A 99 21.05 3.68 -5.96
C GLY A 99 21.96 3.31 -7.15
N MET A 100 21.47 2.55 -8.13
CA MET A 100 22.27 2.07 -9.27
C MET A 100 21.73 2.66 -10.59
N PRO A 101 22.58 3.24 -11.46
CA PRO A 101 22.16 3.69 -12.79
C PRO A 101 21.74 2.47 -13.63
N LYS A 102 20.45 2.17 -13.68
CA LYS A 102 19.90 1.19 -14.63
C LYS A 102 19.51 1.86 -15.94
N PRO A 103 19.66 1.14 -17.07
CA PRO A 103 19.29 1.69 -18.35
C PRO A 103 17.79 2.01 -18.42
N GLN A 104 17.49 3.14 -18.92
CA GLN A 104 16.28 3.93 -19.19
C GLN A 104 14.94 3.19 -19.54
N LYS A 105 14.82 1.90 -19.37
CA LYS A 105 13.62 1.15 -19.82
C LYS A 105 12.39 1.26 -18.89
N LYS A 106 12.50 1.87 -17.69
CA LYS A 106 11.42 1.89 -16.70
C LYS A 106 10.85 3.28 -16.37
N THR A 107 11.37 4.36 -16.95
CA THR A 107 10.98 5.74 -16.59
C THR A 107 9.49 6.05 -16.82
N GLY A 108 8.84 5.45 -17.80
CA GLY A 108 7.40 5.66 -18.05
C GLY A 108 6.46 5.07 -16.98
N ASN A 109 6.94 4.10 -16.18
CA ASN A 109 6.14 3.46 -15.13
C ASN A 109 6.23 4.17 -13.77
N LEU A 110 7.06 5.20 -13.66
CA LEU A 110 7.28 5.98 -12.44
C LEU A 110 6.62 7.37 -12.49
N ALA A 111 5.93 7.69 -13.59
CA ALA A 111 5.17 8.93 -13.68
C ALA A 111 4.10 8.98 -12.57
N PRO A 112 3.85 10.14 -11.94
CA PRO A 112 2.88 10.30 -10.86
C PRO A 112 1.51 9.72 -11.20
N GLU A 113 1.08 9.84 -12.45
CA GLU A 113 -0.19 9.28 -12.93
C GLU A 113 -0.23 7.75 -12.84
N MET A 114 0.87 7.08 -13.17
CA MET A 114 0.97 5.62 -13.06
C MET A 114 1.00 5.15 -11.61
N LEU A 115 1.64 5.92 -10.73
CA LEU A 115 1.61 5.65 -9.30
C LEU A 115 0.20 5.81 -8.73
N ARG A 116 -0.53 6.84 -9.18
CA ARG A 116 -1.94 7.07 -8.81
C ARG A 116 -2.83 5.91 -9.25
N VAL A 117 -2.72 5.44 -10.48
CA VAL A 117 -3.49 4.28 -10.98
C VAL A 117 -3.22 3.03 -10.14
N ARG A 118 -1.98 2.78 -9.74
CA ARG A 118 -1.62 1.63 -8.88
C ARG A 118 -2.15 1.80 -7.46
N ALA A 119 -2.03 3.00 -6.88
CA ALA A 119 -2.58 3.30 -5.57
C ALA A 119 -4.11 3.12 -5.54
N THR A 120 -4.83 3.65 -6.53
CA THR A 120 -6.28 3.49 -6.66
C THR A 120 -6.67 2.01 -6.67
N PHE A 121 -6.02 1.22 -7.53
CA PHE A 121 -6.31 -0.21 -7.62
C PHE A 121 -6.09 -0.94 -6.28
N LEU A 122 -4.99 -0.65 -5.58
CA LEU A 122 -4.72 -1.27 -4.27
C LEU A 122 -5.75 -0.84 -3.22
N LEU A 123 -6.14 0.43 -3.20
CA LEU A 123 -7.18 0.92 -2.28
C LEU A 123 -8.55 0.29 -2.58
N ASP A 124 -8.86 -0.04 -3.83
CA ASP A 124 -10.09 -0.77 -4.18
C ASP A 124 -10.08 -2.20 -3.58
N VAL A 125 -8.95 -2.90 -3.65
CA VAL A 125 -8.79 -4.22 -2.99
C VAL A 125 -8.85 -4.10 -1.47
N ILE A 126 -8.27 -3.05 -0.88
CA ILE A 126 -8.37 -2.79 0.57
C ILE A 126 -9.83 -2.51 0.97
N GLU A 127 -10.62 -1.86 0.12
CA GLU A 127 -12.05 -1.66 0.39
C GLU A 127 -12.81 -2.98 0.53
N GLU A 128 -12.49 -4.00 -0.27
CA GLU A 128 -13.09 -5.32 -0.11
C GLU A 128 -12.79 -5.92 1.28
N LEU A 129 -11.57 -5.73 1.80
CA LEU A 129 -11.23 -6.14 3.16
C LEU A 129 -12.04 -5.36 4.21
N VAL A 130 -12.17 -4.04 4.06
CA VAL A 130 -12.93 -3.21 4.98
C VAL A 130 -14.41 -3.62 5.01
N VAL A 131 -15.00 -3.88 3.85
CA VAL A 131 -16.37 -4.39 3.74
C VAL A 131 -16.53 -5.75 4.44
N ALA A 132 -15.55 -6.65 4.30
CA ALA A 132 -15.56 -7.93 4.98
C ALA A 132 -15.44 -7.77 6.52
N MET A 133 -14.57 -6.86 6.99
CA MET A 133 -14.46 -6.53 8.42
C MET A 133 -15.77 -5.96 8.98
N GLU A 134 -16.45 -5.10 8.22
CA GLU A 134 -17.76 -4.53 8.61
C GLU A 134 -18.83 -5.62 8.68
N ALA A 135 -18.84 -6.55 7.73
CA ALA A 135 -19.78 -7.68 7.72
C ALA A 135 -19.59 -8.61 8.92
N GLU A 136 -18.35 -8.80 9.39
CA GLU A 136 -18.04 -9.56 10.60
C GLU A 136 -18.12 -8.73 11.88
N GLN A 137 -18.50 -7.46 11.81
CA GLN A 137 -18.59 -6.53 12.94
C GLN A 137 -17.27 -6.40 13.70
N HIS A 138 -16.15 -6.40 12.98
CA HIS A 138 -14.81 -6.30 13.56
C HIS A 138 -14.59 -4.91 14.18
N ASP A 139 -14.14 -4.87 15.44
CA ASP A 139 -13.99 -3.63 16.22
C ASP A 139 -13.07 -2.58 15.56
N LEU A 140 -12.11 -3.02 14.74
CA LEU A 140 -11.19 -2.13 14.02
C LEU A 140 -11.69 -1.69 12.63
N ALA A 141 -12.85 -2.15 12.16
CA ALA A 141 -13.41 -1.76 10.87
C ALA A 141 -13.62 -0.24 10.75
N PRO A 142 -14.14 0.49 11.76
CA PRO A 142 -14.29 1.94 11.68
C PRO A 142 -12.96 2.68 11.49
N LEU A 143 -11.88 2.21 12.13
CA LEU A 143 -10.54 2.79 11.97
C LEU A 143 -10.00 2.57 10.56
N MET A 144 -10.15 1.36 10.01
CA MET A 144 -9.78 1.03 8.64
C MET A 144 -10.59 1.85 7.63
N ARG A 145 -11.90 1.97 7.82
CA ARG A 145 -12.79 2.77 6.96
C ARG A 145 -12.39 4.23 6.95
N SER A 146 -12.10 4.81 8.11
CA SER A 146 -11.65 6.19 8.23
C SER A 146 -10.31 6.42 7.51
N GLY A 147 -9.35 5.53 7.70
CA GLY A 147 -8.04 5.61 7.03
C GLY A 147 -8.14 5.50 5.51
N LEU A 148 -8.97 4.58 5.02
CA LEU A 148 -9.24 4.43 3.59
C LEU A 148 -9.91 5.68 2.99
N GLY A 149 -10.90 6.26 3.69
CA GLY A 149 -11.55 7.51 3.29
C GLY A 149 -10.54 8.65 3.17
N THR A 150 -9.71 8.85 4.20
CA THR A 150 -8.65 9.87 4.18
C THR A 150 -7.70 9.68 3.00
N ALA A 151 -7.26 8.45 2.72
CA ALA A 151 -6.38 8.17 1.59
C ALA A 151 -7.07 8.50 0.25
N ARG A 152 -8.33 8.17 0.09
CA ARG A 152 -9.10 8.46 -1.14
C ARG A 152 -9.33 9.94 -1.39
N ASP A 153 -9.47 10.74 -0.34
CA ASP A 153 -9.64 12.19 -0.44
C ASP A 153 -8.41 12.90 -1.02
N HIS A 154 -7.25 12.24 -1.01
CA HIS A 154 -5.97 12.75 -1.54
C HIS A 154 -5.59 12.16 -2.92
N LEU A 155 -6.41 11.27 -3.51
CA LEU A 155 -6.21 10.74 -4.87
C LEU A 155 -6.62 11.74 -5.94
#